data_81cb44371ace3f4491fdd506edc27fe6
#
_entry.id   81cb44371ace3f4491fdd506edc27fe6
#
_cell.length_a   1.000
_cell.length_b   1.000
_cell.length_c   1.000
_cell.angle_alpha   90.00
_cell.angle_beta   90.00
_cell.angle_gamma   90.00
#
_symmetry.space_group_name_H-M   'P 1'
#
loop_
_entity.id
_entity.type
_entity.pdbx_description
1 polymer ?
#
loop_
_entity_poly.entity_id
_entity_poly.type
_entity_poly.pdbx_seq_one_letter_code
_entity_poly.pdbx_strand_id
1 'polypeptide(L)'
;MSLRNRRTLRRPCASRWPLAAACVAALAATPVAAAGATPAVYAPRQIVVKYVTATAPRARAATAHAAGARDPVVTAPHTRLLRLAPGVSVGAALRRLRGQRDVAWAVPDYRARAAGGLIPNDRGEGSAAGDWQQLQWNFSGPFGVNAPQAWSNVAADGAPGGRGVVVAVLDTGVAYATHGRFRRSPDFSRYGFVGGYDFIAHNRFPDDRNGHGTFVAGTIAEATNNHYGLTGLAFAAHIMPVRVLNSLGEGEASTIAEGVRYAVKHGARVINLSLEFSKIVTAADIPELLEALRFARLHGVLVVAAAGNEAQAAIAYPARARNVVAVGASTEHGCLADYSNDGSGLTLVAPGGGADANLAGDPNCNAEGPAGRDVFQVTFTGSSPRRFGMPSGYEGTSMAAPHVAATAALIIASGVLGRRPTPAQLIARLRATARKLGGGGDESLYGAGLVDAAAATAPGGPGAVPR
;
A
#
# COMPACT_ATOMS: atom_id res chain seq x y z
N MET A 1 -40.42 -40.34 56.11
CA MET A 1 -40.61 -39.59 57.37
C MET A 1 -40.55 -38.14 56.99
N SER A 2 -41.69 -37.49 56.75
CA SER A 2 -42.56 -36.74 57.68
C SER A 2 -41.78 -35.58 58.35
N LEU A 3 -42.15 -34.31 58.31
CA LEU A 3 -43.41 -33.54 58.21
C LEU A 3 -43.03 -32.04 58.09
N ARG A 4 -43.68 -31.25 57.24
CA ARG A 4 -44.64 -30.18 57.62
C ARG A 4 -44.09 -29.04 58.51
N ASN A 5 -44.30 -27.79 58.27
CA ASN A 5 -45.41 -26.90 57.90
C ASN A 5 -44.98 -25.48 58.36
N ARG A 6 -45.27 -24.37 57.85
CA ARG A 6 -46.47 -23.60 57.62
C ARG A 6 -46.12 -22.16 57.26
N ARG A 7 -46.85 -21.70 56.35
CA ARG A 7 -47.37 -20.36 56.03
C ARG A 7 -47.32 -19.30 57.15
N THR A 8 -47.04 -18.06 56.76
CA THR A 8 -47.99 -16.95 57.02
C THR A 8 -47.81 -15.82 55.98
N LEU A 9 -48.94 -15.44 55.40
CA LEU A 9 -49.23 -14.27 54.58
C LEU A 9 -49.25 -13.00 55.44
N ARG A 10 -48.74 -11.89 54.93
CA ARG A 10 -49.39 -10.56 55.07
C ARG A 10 -48.93 -9.61 53.96
N ARG A 11 -49.89 -9.06 53.24
CA ARG A 11 -49.90 -7.83 52.45
C ARG A 11 -50.47 -6.69 53.34
N PRO A 12 -50.57 -5.42 52.86
CA PRO A 12 -49.72 -4.53 52.09
C PRO A 12 -49.52 -3.18 52.79
N CYS A 13 -48.63 -2.34 52.35
CA CYS A 13 -48.85 -0.90 52.52
C CYS A 13 -48.17 -0.11 51.37
N ALA A 14 -48.97 0.76 50.83
CA ALA A 14 -48.66 1.67 49.75
C ALA A 14 -47.75 2.82 50.20
N SER A 15 -46.94 3.34 49.36
CA SER A 15 -46.91 4.74 48.97
C SER A 15 -45.52 5.31 48.72
N ARG A 16 -45.47 6.10 47.67
CA ARG A 16 -44.59 7.21 47.34
C ARG A 16 -43.44 6.95 46.38
N TRP A 17 -43.71 7.30 45.15
CA TRP A 17 -42.70 7.65 44.13
C TRP A 17 -42.03 8.99 44.51
N PRO A 18 -40.74 9.12 44.32
CA PRO A 18 -40.13 10.38 43.97
C PRO A 18 -39.79 10.43 42.48
N LEU A 19 -40.10 11.55 41.90
CA LEU A 19 -39.76 11.99 40.55
C LEU A 19 -38.27 11.80 40.30
N ALA A 20 -37.95 10.92 39.34
CA ALA A 20 -36.60 10.87 38.76
C ALA A 20 -36.47 12.00 37.74
N ALA A 21 -35.65 12.98 38.07
CA ALA A 21 -35.20 14.01 37.12
C ALA A 21 -34.44 13.35 35.98
N ALA A 22 -34.94 13.49 34.75
CA ALA A 22 -34.25 13.11 33.54
C ALA A 22 -33.05 14.05 33.33
N CYS A 23 -31.85 13.61 33.64
CA CYS A 23 -30.63 14.22 33.12
C CYS A 23 -30.54 13.96 31.64
N VAL A 24 -30.88 14.93 30.81
CA VAL A 24 -30.54 14.98 29.40
C VAL A 24 -29.02 15.18 29.33
N ALA A 25 -28.27 14.06 29.14
CA ALA A 25 -26.87 14.14 28.78
C ALA A 25 -26.78 14.68 27.35
N ALA A 26 -26.41 15.95 27.22
CA ALA A 26 -26.01 16.52 25.96
C ALA A 26 -24.76 15.76 25.47
N LEU A 27 -24.93 14.87 24.50
CA LEU A 27 -23.86 14.30 23.71
C LEU A 27 -23.20 15.47 22.95
N ALA A 28 -22.12 15.99 23.51
CA ALA A 28 -21.22 16.87 22.77
C ALA A 28 -20.69 16.07 21.55
N ALA A 29 -21.21 16.37 20.38
CA ALA A 29 -20.67 15.90 19.13
C ALA A 29 -19.24 16.45 19.02
N THR A 30 -18.25 15.58 19.25
CA THR A 30 -16.87 15.90 18.91
C THR A 30 -16.82 16.16 17.40
N PRO A 31 -16.24 17.30 16.96
CA PRO A 31 -16.11 17.53 15.54
C PRO A 31 -15.26 16.43 14.94
N VAL A 32 -15.85 15.65 14.02
CA VAL A 32 -15.11 14.75 13.14
C VAL A 32 -14.06 15.61 12.45
N ALA A 33 -12.79 15.36 12.75
CA ALA A 33 -11.69 16.05 12.11
C ALA A 33 -11.87 15.91 10.59
N ALA A 34 -11.99 17.05 9.93
CA ALA A 34 -12.14 17.12 8.48
C ALA A 34 -11.04 16.29 7.83
N ALA A 35 -11.44 15.34 6.98
CA ALA A 35 -10.53 14.53 6.18
C ALA A 35 -9.48 15.44 5.53
N GLY A 36 -8.20 15.16 5.77
CA GLY A 36 -7.09 16.01 5.41
C GLY A 36 -7.17 16.47 3.95
N ALA A 37 -7.23 17.79 3.77
CA ALA A 37 -7.14 18.39 2.44
C ALA A 37 -5.78 18.01 1.84
N THR A 38 -5.80 17.53 0.61
CA THR A 38 -4.58 17.27 -0.19
C THR A 38 -3.68 18.51 -0.11
N PRO A 39 -2.37 18.38 0.22
CA PRO A 39 -1.47 19.51 0.28
C PRO A 39 -1.47 20.22 -1.07
N ALA A 40 -1.89 21.47 -1.10
CA ALA A 40 -1.95 22.22 -2.34
C ALA A 40 -0.55 22.32 -2.96
N VAL A 41 -0.43 22.06 -4.25
CA VAL A 41 0.82 22.15 -5.05
C VAL A 41 1.41 23.56 -4.99
N TYR A 42 0.62 24.54 -4.57
CA TYR A 42 1.01 25.94 -4.39
C TYR A 42 0.55 26.47 -3.04
N ALA A 43 1.14 27.57 -2.60
CA ALA A 43 0.79 28.20 -1.34
C ALA A 43 -0.67 28.68 -1.38
N PRO A 44 -1.50 28.35 -0.34
CA PRO A 44 -2.89 28.80 -0.30
C PRO A 44 -2.94 30.32 -0.25
N ARG A 45 -3.81 30.91 -1.06
CA ARG A 45 -4.05 32.36 -1.12
C ARG A 45 -2.82 33.18 -1.47
N GLN A 46 -1.88 32.65 -2.26
CA GLN A 46 -0.72 33.38 -2.76
C GLN A 46 -0.59 33.22 -4.28
N ILE A 47 -0.29 34.30 -4.96
CA ILE A 47 0.02 34.33 -6.39
C ILE A 47 1.22 35.24 -6.63
N VAL A 48 2.01 34.91 -7.63
CA VAL A 48 3.11 35.75 -8.11
C VAL A 48 2.68 36.45 -9.38
N VAL A 49 2.82 37.77 -9.42
CA VAL A 49 2.44 38.60 -10.56
C VAL A 49 3.64 39.41 -11.04
N LYS A 50 3.93 39.34 -12.32
CA LYS A 50 4.88 40.23 -12.99
C LYS A 50 4.12 41.27 -13.76
N TYR A 51 4.43 42.54 -13.49
CA TYR A 51 3.90 43.68 -14.20
C TYR A 51 4.76 44.06 -15.39
N VAL A 52 4.15 44.66 -16.40
CA VAL A 52 4.86 45.26 -17.51
C VAL A 52 5.76 46.39 -16.99
N THR A 53 6.96 46.57 -17.59
CA THR A 53 7.99 47.46 -17.07
C THR A 53 7.52 48.92 -16.87
N ALA A 54 6.68 49.46 -17.77
CA ALA A 54 6.15 50.81 -17.72
C ALA A 54 4.97 51.02 -16.76
N THR A 55 4.48 49.96 -16.05
CA THR A 55 3.30 50.05 -15.17
C THR A 55 3.55 50.94 -13.98
N ALA A 56 2.77 52.03 -13.85
CA ALA A 56 2.87 52.96 -12.74
C ALA A 56 2.48 52.31 -11.38
N PRO A 57 3.02 52.81 -10.25
CA PRO A 57 2.71 52.23 -8.92
C PRO A 57 1.22 52.19 -8.61
N ARG A 58 0.45 53.23 -8.96
CA ARG A 58 -1.00 53.27 -8.77
C ARG A 58 -1.75 52.21 -9.57
N ALA A 59 -1.33 51.94 -10.82
CA ALA A 59 -1.91 50.89 -11.65
C ALA A 59 -1.63 49.49 -11.07
N ARG A 60 -0.42 49.24 -10.57
CA ARG A 60 -0.07 47.98 -9.88
C ARG A 60 -0.94 47.75 -8.64
N ALA A 61 -1.17 48.80 -7.84
CA ALA A 61 -2.03 48.73 -6.65
C ALA A 61 -3.49 48.45 -7.05
N ALA A 62 -4.01 49.11 -8.09
CA ALA A 62 -5.37 48.86 -8.60
C ALA A 62 -5.52 47.42 -9.12
N THR A 63 -4.57 46.91 -9.86
CA THR A 63 -4.56 45.53 -10.39
C THR A 63 -4.49 44.49 -9.23
N ALA A 64 -3.66 44.72 -8.21
CA ALA A 64 -3.60 43.87 -7.03
C ALA A 64 -4.91 43.85 -6.28
N HIS A 65 -5.53 45.02 -6.07
CA HIS A 65 -6.84 45.14 -5.42
C HIS A 65 -7.94 44.44 -6.23
N ALA A 66 -7.97 44.61 -7.56
CA ALA A 66 -8.90 43.90 -8.44
C ALA A 66 -8.76 42.38 -8.35
N ALA A 67 -7.56 41.84 -8.10
CA ALA A 67 -7.30 40.45 -7.84
C ALA A 67 -7.80 39.99 -6.45
N GLY A 68 -8.21 40.93 -5.59
CA GLY A 68 -8.59 40.66 -4.18
C GLY A 68 -7.37 40.42 -3.28
N ALA A 69 -6.25 41.07 -3.61
CA ALA A 69 -5.00 40.93 -2.86
C ALA A 69 -4.86 42.01 -1.79
N ARG A 70 -4.14 41.67 -0.74
CA ARG A 70 -3.68 42.58 0.34
C ARG A 70 -2.16 42.43 0.46
N ASP A 71 -1.51 43.49 0.88
CA ASP A 71 -0.09 43.52 1.23
C ASP A 71 0.85 42.90 0.16
N PRO A 72 1.06 43.55 -0.99
CA PRO A 72 1.96 43.06 -2.01
C PRO A 72 3.42 43.14 -1.53
N VAL A 73 4.13 42.02 -1.61
CA VAL A 73 5.56 41.91 -1.30
C VAL A 73 6.38 41.95 -2.59
N VAL A 74 7.42 42.78 -2.60
CA VAL A 74 8.36 42.85 -3.72
C VAL A 74 9.26 41.61 -3.71
N THR A 75 9.26 40.81 -4.75
CA THR A 75 10.12 39.64 -4.88
C THR A 75 11.24 39.80 -5.92
N ALA A 76 11.00 40.59 -6.92
CA ALA A 76 11.98 40.98 -7.96
C ALA A 76 11.53 42.26 -8.66
N PRO A 77 12.37 42.89 -9.55
CA PRO A 77 11.97 44.01 -10.36
C PRO A 77 10.66 43.71 -11.10
N HIS A 78 9.68 44.59 -10.94
CA HIS A 78 8.32 44.48 -11.50
C HIS A 78 7.53 43.23 -11.08
N THR A 79 8.02 42.42 -10.13
CA THR A 79 7.36 41.20 -9.65
C THR A 79 6.90 41.38 -8.19
N ARG A 80 5.69 40.90 -7.89
CA ARG A 80 5.09 40.96 -6.56
C ARG A 80 4.49 39.63 -6.19
N LEU A 81 4.70 39.24 -4.95
CA LEU A 81 3.90 38.22 -4.29
C LEU A 81 2.64 38.91 -3.75
N LEU A 82 1.48 38.46 -4.18
CA LEU A 82 0.18 38.96 -3.72
C LEU A 82 -0.46 37.96 -2.77
N ARG A 83 -0.81 38.41 -1.55
CA ARG A 83 -1.59 37.65 -0.59
C ARG A 83 -3.07 37.94 -0.79
N LEU A 84 -3.86 36.92 -1.07
CA LEU A 84 -5.28 37.06 -1.35
C LEU A 84 -6.08 37.16 -0.05
N ALA A 85 -7.12 38.00 -0.05
CA ALA A 85 -8.04 38.16 1.06
C ALA A 85 -8.75 36.83 1.39
N PRO A 86 -9.24 36.63 2.63
CA PRO A 86 -10.09 35.48 2.99
C PRO A 86 -11.25 35.34 2.01
N GLY A 87 -11.53 34.09 1.57
CA GLY A 87 -12.60 33.80 0.61
C GLY A 87 -12.22 33.97 -0.87
N VAL A 88 -11.05 34.53 -1.21
CA VAL A 88 -10.60 34.63 -2.59
C VAL A 88 -9.74 33.43 -2.94
N SER A 89 -10.17 32.62 -3.91
CA SER A 89 -9.38 31.49 -4.42
C SER A 89 -8.30 31.95 -5.41
N VAL A 90 -7.18 31.19 -5.44
CA VAL A 90 -6.08 31.43 -6.40
C VAL A 90 -6.60 31.45 -7.83
N GLY A 91 -7.46 30.48 -8.19
CA GLY A 91 -8.03 30.41 -9.54
C GLY A 91 -8.90 31.63 -9.89
N ALA A 92 -9.67 32.16 -8.94
CA ALA A 92 -10.47 33.36 -9.16
C ALA A 92 -9.60 34.61 -9.35
N ALA A 93 -8.54 34.77 -8.54
CA ALA A 93 -7.59 35.87 -8.67
C ALA A 93 -6.86 35.82 -10.01
N LEU A 94 -6.37 34.65 -10.44
CA LEU A 94 -5.71 34.48 -11.73
C LEU A 94 -6.64 34.79 -12.90
N ARG A 95 -7.93 34.39 -12.86
CA ARG A 95 -8.89 34.75 -13.90
C ARG A 95 -9.12 36.26 -14.00
N ARG A 96 -9.14 37.00 -12.88
CA ARG A 96 -9.26 38.47 -12.87
C ARG A 96 -8.04 39.18 -13.44
N LEU A 97 -6.86 38.56 -13.33
CA LEU A 97 -5.60 39.10 -13.86
C LEU A 97 -5.37 38.77 -15.34
N ARG A 98 -6.04 37.76 -15.88
CA ARG A 98 -5.95 37.42 -17.30
C ARG A 98 -6.44 38.57 -18.18
N GLY A 99 -5.63 38.98 -19.14
CA GLY A 99 -5.98 40.05 -20.05
C GLY A 99 -5.83 41.45 -19.51
N GLN A 100 -5.35 41.66 -18.28
CA GLN A 100 -4.97 42.99 -17.77
C GLN A 100 -3.73 43.48 -18.52
N ARG A 101 -3.81 44.66 -19.13
CA ARG A 101 -2.73 45.24 -19.95
C ARG A 101 -1.42 45.47 -19.18
N ASP A 102 -1.54 45.69 -17.87
CA ASP A 102 -0.41 45.94 -16.97
C ASP A 102 0.26 44.65 -16.45
N VAL A 103 -0.30 43.48 -16.73
CA VAL A 103 0.19 42.18 -16.25
C VAL A 103 0.90 41.43 -17.35
N ALA A 104 2.20 41.20 -17.20
CA ALA A 104 2.96 40.36 -18.12
C ALA A 104 2.62 38.89 -17.94
N TRP A 105 2.55 38.43 -16.70
CA TRP A 105 2.07 37.10 -16.32
C TRP A 105 1.66 37.05 -14.85
N ALA A 106 0.81 36.09 -14.50
CA ALA A 106 0.41 35.77 -13.13
C ALA A 106 0.28 34.25 -12.99
N VAL A 107 0.86 33.70 -11.94
CA VAL A 107 0.89 32.26 -11.65
C VAL A 107 0.64 32.00 -10.17
N PRO A 108 0.19 30.78 -9.77
CA PRO A 108 0.20 30.38 -8.38
C PRO A 108 1.64 30.44 -7.82
N ASP A 109 1.77 30.69 -6.52
CA ASP A 109 3.06 30.56 -5.85
C ASP A 109 3.33 29.07 -5.55
N TYR A 110 3.98 28.41 -6.49
CA TYR A 110 4.24 26.97 -6.42
C TYR A 110 5.23 26.63 -5.31
N ARG A 111 4.95 25.55 -4.61
CA ARG A 111 5.83 25.01 -3.57
C ARG A 111 6.87 24.09 -4.18
N ALA A 112 8.14 24.41 -3.96
CA ALA A 112 9.23 23.49 -4.15
C ALA A 112 9.42 22.61 -2.88
N ARG A 113 9.92 21.43 -3.08
CA ARG A 113 10.34 20.51 -2.00
C ARG A 113 11.79 20.10 -2.26
N ALA A 114 12.49 19.73 -1.19
CA ALA A 114 13.81 19.14 -1.35
C ALA A 114 13.67 17.87 -2.22
N ALA A 115 14.50 17.77 -3.21
CA ALA A 115 14.62 16.57 -4.03
C ALA A 115 15.35 15.52 -3.18
N GLY A 116 14.62 14.45 -2.79
CA GLY A 116 15.13 13.33 -1.99
C GLY A 116 13.98 12.46 -1.54
N GLY A 117 14.19 11.14 -1.52
CA GLY A 117 13.24 10.17 -0.98
C GLY A 117 13.18 10.22 0.55
N LEU A 118 12.08 9.80 1.15
CA LEU A 118 12.00 9.51 2.57
C LEU A 118 12.89 8.30 2.87
N ILE A 119 13.89 8.48 3.74
CA ILE A 119 14.73 7.38 4.23
C ILE A 119 14.34 7.12 5.69
N PRO A 120 13.65 6.01 5.98
CA PRO A 120 13.36 5.57 7.34
C PRO A 120 14.63 5.33 8.17
N ASN A 121 14.50 5.41 9.49
CA ASN A 121 15.62 5.28 10.43
C ASN A 121 15.86 3.84 10.92
N ASP A 122 15.18 2.87 10.32
CA ASP A 122 15.32 1.45 10.65
C ASP A 122 16.74 0.98 10.38
N ARG A 123 17.26 0.09 11.23
CA ARG A 123 18.70 -0.20 11.29
C ARG A 123 19.11 -1.44 10.48
N GLY A 124 18.15 -2.27 10.05
CA GLY A 124 18.50 -3.58 9.52
C GLY A 124 19.27 -4.39 10.55
N GLU A 125 20.37 -4.97 10.13
CA GLU A 125 21.39 -5.61 11.01
C GLU A 125 22.49 -4.63 11.45
N GLY A 126 22.47 -3.42 10.94
CA GLY A 126 23.46 -2.39 11.26
C GLY A 126 23.18 -1.65 12.56
N SER A 127 23.98 -0.62 12.80
CA SER A 127 23.85 0.23 13.99
C SER A 127 23.35 1.64 13.68
N ALA A 128 23.45 2.08 12.43
CA ALA A 128 23.07 3.42 12.02
C ALA A 128 21.63 3.49 11.52
N ALA A 129 21.05 4.66 11.65
CA ALA A 129 19.73 4.95 11.06
C ALA A 129 19.81 4.87 9.53
N GLY A 130 18.93 4.09 8.91
CA GLY A 130 18.90 3.89 7.46
C GLY A 130 19.71 2.69 6.96
N ASP A 131 20.36 1.94 7.83
CA ASP A 131 21.15 0.75 7.45
C ASP A 131 20.27 -0.38 6.85
N TRP A 132 18.93 -0.34 7.01
CA TRP A 132 18.02 -1.25 6.34
C TRP A 132 18.26 -1.35 4.82
N GLN A 133 18.74 -0.27 4.19
CA GLN A 133 19.01 -0.21 2.75
C GLN A 133 20.09 -1.22 2.31
N GLN A 134 20.97 -1.64 3.23
CA GLN A 134 22.00 -2.63 2.95
C GLN A 134 21.39 -4.02 2.71
N LEU A 135 20.26 -4.33 3.33
CA LEU A 135 19.56 -5.61 3.18
C LEU A 135 18.42 -5.51 2.16
N GLN A 136 17.63 -4.44 2.22
CA GLN A 136 16.44 -4.27 1.37
C GLN A 136 16.79 -3.62 0.02
N TRP A 137 17.64 -4.28 -0.78
CA TRP A 137 17.92 -3.90 -2.16
C TRP A 137 16.63 -3.80 -2.99
N ASN A 138 15.64 -4.63 -2.66
CA ASN A 138 14.32 -4.70 -3.27
C ASN A 138 13.51 -3.40 -3.15
N PHE A 139 13.82 -2.53 -2.17
CA PHE A 139 13.16 -1.23 -2.00
C PHE A 139 13.94 -0.07 -2.61
N SER A 140 15.26 -0.05 -2.50
CA SER A 140 16.09 1.11 -2.85
C SER A 140 17.19 0.83 -3.87
N GLY A 141 17.46 -0.42 -4.20
CA GLY A 141 18.48 -0.82 -5.19
C GLY A 141 18.12 -0.43 -6.62
N PRO A 142 19.06 -0.54 -7.56
CA PRO A 142 18.83 -0.19 -8.97
C PRO A 142 17.64 -0.94 -9.60
N PHE A 143 17.43 -2.19 -9.20
CA PHE A 143 16.29 -3.02 -9.61
C PHE A 143 15.29 -3.23 -8.46
N GLY A 144 15.30 -2.37 -7.46
CA GLY A 144 14.25 -2.28 -6.44
C GLY A 144 13.03 -1.50 -6.93
N VAL A 145 12.01 -1.37 -6.09
CA VAL A 145 10.71 -0.77 -6.44
C VAL A 145 10.66 0.76 -6.29
N ASN A 146 11.80 1.43 -6.05
CA ASN A 146 11.89 2.89 -5.81
C ASN A 146 11.03 3.38 -4.62
N ALA A 147 11.06 2.63 -3.51
CA ALA A 147 10.26 2.91 -2.32
C ALA A 147 10.47 4.31 -1.72
N PRO A 148 11.71 4.85 -1.55
CA PRO A 148 11.93 6.17 -0.96
C PRO A 148 11.18 7.30 -1.68
N GLN A 149 11.16 7.27 -3.00
CA GLN A 149 10.44 8.27 -3.79
C GLN A 149 8.93 8.05 -3.72
N ALA A 150 8.47 6.79 -3.73
CA ALA A 150 7.06 6.45 -3.56
C ALA A 150 6.53 6.96 -2.22
N TRP A 151 7.27 6.76 -1.12
CA TRP A 151 6.91 7.28 0.20
C TRP A 151 6.80 8.80 0.23
N SER A 152 7.71 9.48 -0.45
CA SER A 152 7.66 10.95 -0.58
C SER A 152 6.42 11.40 -1.35
N ASN A 153 6.04 10.69 -2.42
CA ASN A 153 4.84 10.99 -3.20
C ASN A 153 3.59 10.89 -2.32
N VAL A 154 3.39 9.75 -1.64
CA VAL A 154 2.18 9.53 -0.81
C VAL A 154 2.17 10.38 0.46
N ALA A 155 3.33 10.70 1.04
CA ALA A 155 3.42 11.64 2.16
C ALA A 155 2.99 13.05 1.73
N ALA A 156 3.36 13.45 0.52
CA ALA A 156 2.93 14.70 -0.09
C ALA A 156 1.42 14.81 -0.24
N ASP A 157 0.75 13.67 -0.42
CA ASP A 157 -0.70 13.56 -0.58
C ASP A 157 -1.44 13.39 0.76
N GLY A 158 -0.73 13.42 1.89
CA GLY A 158 -1.30 13.30 3.24
C GLY A 158 -1.62 11.86 3.65
N ALA A 159 -1.17 10.87 2.87
CA ALA A 159 -1.42 9.44 3.12
C ALA A 159 -0.10 8.64 3.22
N PRO A 160 0.82 9.01 4.14
CA PRO A 160 2.11 8.37 4.25
C PRO A 160 1.96 6.86 4.40
N GLY A 161 2.80 6.10 3.67
CA GLY A 161 2.88 4.66 3.78
C GLY A 161 1.59 3.89 3.50
N GLY A 162 0.69 4.40 2.66
CA GLY A 162 -0.54 3.67 2.30
C GLY A 162 -1.66 3.76 3.33
N ARG A 163 -1.64 4.77 4.21
CA ARG A 163 -2.64 4.95 5.29
C ARG A 163 -4.08 4.85 4.80
N GLY A 164 -4.90 4.09 5.54
CA GLY A 164 -6.33 3.92 5.27
C GLY A 164 -6.67 2.82 4.27
N VAL A 165 -5.69 2.09 3.75
CA VAL A 165 -5.91 0.96 2.87
C VAL A 165 -5.79 -0.35 3.65
N VAL A 166 -6.71 -1.27 3.45
CA VAL A 166 -6.65 -2.63 4.01
C VAL A 166 -6.13 -3.59 2.95
N VAL A 167 -5.04 -4.29 3.27
CA VAL A 167 -4.47 -5.37 2.46
C VAL A 167 -4.67 -6.70 3.20
N ALA A 168 -5.42 -7.61 2.61
CA ALA A 168 -5.55 -8.96 3.16
C ALA A 168 -4.39 -9.84 2.69
N VAL A 169 -3.75 -10.53 3.64
CA VAL A 169 -2.70 -11.51 3.40
C VAL A 169 -3.30 -12.88 3.67
N LEU A 170 -3.57 -13.62 2.59
CA LEU A 170 -4.09 -14.98 2.63
C LEU A 170 -2.92 -15.95 2.54
N ASP A 171 -2.50 -16.49 3.69
CA ASP A 171 -1.23 -17.18 3.83
C ASP A 171 -1.24 -18.13 5.04
N THR A 172 -0.07 -18.46 5.61
CA THR A 172 0.11 -19.32 6.80
C THR A 172 -0.31 -18.67 8.12
N GLY A 173 -0.84 -17.46 8.07
CA GLY A 173 -1.12 -16.58 9.22
C GLY A 173 -0.10 -15.45 9.32
N VAL A 174 -0.18 -14.63 10.35
CA VAL A 174 0.75 -13.52 10.60
C VAL A 174 1.06 -13.45 12.10
N ALA A 175 2.29 -13.13 12.46
CA ALA A 175 2.69 -12.86 13.85
C ALA A 175 2.23 -11.46 14.30
N TYR A 176 0.91 -11.23 14.31
CA TYR A 176 0.26 -9.93 14.48
C TYR A 176 0.00 -9.55 15.95
N ALA A 177 -0.10 -10.53 16.83
CA ALA A 177 -0.47 -10.33 18.23
C ALA A 177 0.29 -11.27 19.17
N THR A 178 0.40 -10.89 20.46
CA THR A 178 0.85 -11.77 21.51
C THR A 178 -0.36 -12.49 22.11
N HIS A 179 -0.45 -13.81 21.89
CA HIS A 179 -1.58 -14.63 22.28
C HIS A 179 -1.12 -16.06 22.57
N GLY A 180 -1.39 -16.58 23.75
CA GLY A 180 -0.95 -17.92 24.16
C GLY A 180 0.57 -18.13 23.98
N ARG A 181 0.93 -19.12 23.15
CA ARG A 181 2.34 -19.40 22.80
C ARG A 181 2.91 -18.49 21.71
N PHE A 182 2.06 -17.76 21.00
CA PHE A 182 2.47 -16.88 19.90
C PHE A 182 2.96 -15.52 20.41
N ARG A 183 3.81 -14.88 19.66
CA ARG A 183 4.29 -13.52 19.92
C ARG A 183 4.09 -12.68 18.67
N ARG A 184 3.72 -11.42 18.88
CA ARG A 184 3.76 -10.44 17.80
C ARG A 184 5.21 -10.23 17.38
N SER A 185 5.45 -10.13 16.06
CA SER A 185 6.75 -9.70 15.55
C SER A 185 7.14 -8.37 16.19
N PRO A 186 8.39 -8.22 16.66
CA PRO A 186 8.86 -6.97 17.24
C PRO A 186 8.81 -5.79 16.25
N ASP A 187 8.80 -6.10 14.96
CA ASP A 187 8.76 -5.10 13.89
C ASP A 187 7.36 -4.88 13.30
N PHE A 188 6.32 -5.32 13.98
CA PHE A 188 4.95 -4.94 13.65
C PHE A 188 4.36 -3.94 14.64
N SER A 189 3.76 -2.87 14.10
CA SER A 189 2.93 -1.98 14.90
C SER A 189 1.68 -2.70 15.40
N ARG A 190 1.33 -2.51 16.67
CA ARG A 190 0.09 -3.05 17.23
C ARG A 190 -1.18 -2.48 16.58
N TYR A 191 -1.06 -1.36 15.90
CA TYR A 191 -2.18 -0.67 15.24
C TYR A 191 -2.24 -0.96 13.72
N GLY A 192 -1.30 -1.73 13.20
CA GLY A 192 -1.20 -2.05 11.77
C GLY A 192 -2.13 -3.17 11.31
N PHE A 193 -3.02 -3.68 12.18
CA PHE A 193 -3.86 -4.84 11.88
C PHE A 193 -5.34 -4.54 12.02
N VAL A 194 -6.15 -5.18 11.18
CA VAL A 194 -7.60 -5.24 11.28
C VAL A 194 -8.05 -6.69 11.48
N GLY A 195 -9.32 -6.91 11.81
CA GLY A 195 -9.84 -8.25 12.08
C GLY A 195 -9.54 -9.24 10.97
N GLY A 196 -8.95 -10.38 11.33
CA GLY A 196 -8.65 -11.50 10.46
C GLY A 196 -9.33 -12.78 10.92
N TYR A 197 -9.06 -13.91 10.23
CA TYR A 197 -9.63 -15.20 10.54
C TYR A 197 -8.70 -16.36 10.19
N ASP A 198 -8.73 -17.40 10.98
CA ASP A 198 -8.02 -18.66 10.76
C ASP A 198 -9.00 -19.71 10.20
N PHE A 199 -8.94 -19.98 8.90
CA PHE A 199 -9.77 -20.98 8.21
C PHE A 199 -9.25 -22.42 8.41
N ILE A 200 -8.01 -22.58 8.87
CA ILE A 200 -7.44 -23.90 9.16
C ILE A 200 -7.89 -24.39 10.55
N ALA A 201 -7.92 -23.50 11.54
CA ALA A 201 -8.34 -23.83 12.90
C ALA A 201 -9.75 -23.31 13.25
N HIS A 202 -10.47 -22.72 12.30
CA HIS A 202 -11.84 -22.19 12.39
C HIS A 202 -12.05 -21.25 13.59
N ASN A 203 -11.16 -20.25 13.73
CA ASN A 203 -11.24 -19.28 14.82
C ASN A 203 -10.71 -17.89 14.40
N ARG A 204 -10.84 -16.92 15.30
CA ARG A 204 -10.45 -15.51 15.07
C ARG A 204 -8.97 -15.19 15.29
N PHE A 205 -8.12 -16.17 15.41
CA PHE A 205 -6.70 -16.02 15.73
C PHE A 205 -5.83 -16.57 14.59
N PRO A 206 -5.63 -15.82 13.52
CA PRO A 206 -4.80 -16.23 12.37
C PRO A 206 -3.30 -16.14 12.68
N ASP A 207 -2.90 -16.80 13.79
CA ASP A 207 -1.51 -16.85 14.22
C ASP A 207 -0.67 -17.68 13.23
N ASP A 208 0.48 -17.13 12.85
CA ASP A 208 1.41 -17.83 11.98
C ASP A 208 2.12 -18.98 12.70
N ARG A 209 2.30 -20.08 11.99
CA ARG A 209 2.99 -21.28 12.49
C ARG A 209 4.11 -21.75 11.56
N ASN A 210 4.38 -20.98 10.51
CA ASN A 210 5.37 -21.27 9.48
C ASN A 210 6.43 -20.17 9.39
N GLY A 211 6.00 -18.92 9.31
CA GLY A 211 6.84 -17.73 9.12
C GLY A 211 6.67 -17.06 7.77
N HIS A 212 6.15 -17.80 6.76
CA HIS A 212 5.97 -17.29 5.40
C HIS A 212 4.98 -16.13 5.36
N GLY A 213 3.78 -16.28 5.95
CA GLY A 213 2.80 -15.20 5.95
C GLY A 213 3.22 -13.98 6.77
N THR A 214 4.04 -14.17 7.83
CA THR A 214 4.65 -13.07 8.58
C THR A 214 5.63 -12.30 7.70
N PHE A 215 6.47 -12.99 6.95
CA PHE A 215 7.40 -12.40 5.99
C PHE A 215 6.65 -11.58 4.91
N VAL A 216 5.66 -12.18 4.27
CA VAL A 216 4.83 -11.55 3.25
C VAL A 216 4.14 -10.29 3.78
N ALA A 217 3.58 -10.36 5.00
CA ALA A 217 2.97 -9.21 5.65
C ALA A 217 4.00 -8.12 5.98
N GLY A 218 5.23 -8.49 6.34
CA GLY A 218 6.36 -7.59 6.57
C GLY A 218 6.72 -6.78 5.34
N THR A 219 6.87 -7.43 4.19
CA THR A 219 7.14 -6.75 2.91
C THR A 219 6.06 -5.68 2.61
N ILE A 220 4.81 -5.94 2.99
CA ILE A 220 3.72 -4.97 2.80
C ILE A 220 3.78 -3.86 3.85
N ALA A 221 3.78 -4.19 5.14
CA ALA A 221 3.49 -3.23 6.20
C ALA A 221 4.27 -3.46 7.51
N GLU A 222 5.53 -3.82 7.43
CA GLU A 222 6.42 -3.80 8.59
C GLU A 222 6.50 -2.39 9.18
N ALA A 223 6.66 -2.29 10.49
CA ALA A 223 6.71 -1.01 11.18
C ALA A 223 7.97 -0.25 10.74
N THR A 224 7.76 0.95 10.25
CA THR A 224 8.80 1.73 9.59
C THR A 224 9.10 2.98 10.39
N ASN A 225 10.36 3.42 10.38
CA ASN A 225 10.84 4.58 11.12
C ASN A 225 10.76 4.39 12.65
N ASN A 226 11.07 3.19 13.12
CA ASN A 226 10.98 2.76 14.52
C ASN A 226 12.34 2.46 15.16
N HIS A 227 13.46 2.69 14.46
CA HIS A 227 14.86 2.40 14.84
C HIS A 227 15.17 0.90 15.00
N TYR A 228 14.35 0.02 14.47
CA TYR A 228 14.51 -1.42 14.59
C TYR A 228 14.22 -2.10 13.25
N GLY A 229 14.88 -3.23 12.99
CA GLY A 229 14.57 -4.14 11.91
C GLY A 229 14.55 -3.49 10.52
N LEU A 230 13.56 -3.84 9.77
CA LEU A 230 13.42 -3.49 8.35
C LEU A 230 12.20 -2.58 8.13
N THR A 231 11.84 -2.34 6.89
CA THR A 231 10.72 -1.46 6.57
C THR A 231 9.72 -2.14 5.64
N GLY A 232 8.44 -1.82 5.79
CA GLY A 232 7.37 -2.23 4.90
C GLY A 232 7.13 -1.21 3.79
N LEU A 233 6.82 -1.66 2.57
CA LEU A 233 6.60 -0.76 1.43
C LEU A 233 5.37 0.14 1.62
N ALA A 234 4.28 -0.42 2.14
CA ALA A 234 3.06 0.32 2.49
C ALA A 234 2.86 0.32 4.02
N PHE A 235 3.87 0.78 4.76
CA PHE A 235 4.04 0.64 6.21
C PHE A 235 2.90 1.19 7.08
N ALA A 236 2.03 2.02 6.55
CA ALA A 236 0.85 2.52 7.26
C ALA A 236 -0.48 1.98 6.70
N ALA A 237 -0.44 1.02 5.78
CA ALA A 237 -1.59 0.21 5.43
C ALA A 237 -1.97 -0.72 6.61
N HIS A 238 -3.20 -1.17 6.63
CA HIS A 238 -3.64 -2.17 7.60
C HIS A 238 -3.57 -3.57 6.98
N ILE A 239 -2.94 -4.49 7.67
CA ILE A 239 -2.96 -5.91 7.29
C ILE A 239 -4.20 -6.58 7.87
N MET A 240 -4.90 -7.33 7.05
CA MET A 240 -5.93 -8.29 7.44
C MET A 240 -5.32 -9.68 7.34
N PRO A 241 -4.88 -10.31 8.46
CA PRO A 241 -4.32 -11.66 8.40
C PRO A 241 -5.44 -12.68 8.18
N VAL A 242 -5.32 -13.49 7.14
CA VAL A 242 -6.29 -14.55 6.83
C VAL A 242 -5.52 -15.85 6.64
N ARG A 243 -5.61 -16.73 7.62
CA ARG A 243 -4.89 -17.98 7.56
C ARG A 243 -5.66 -19.01 6.74
N VAL A 244 -5.11 -19.36 5.57
CA VAL A 244 -5.66 -20.34 4.62
C VAL A 244 -4.67 -21.46 4.31
N LEU A 245 -3.43 -21.33 4.79
CA LEU A 245 -2.39 -22.37 4.69
C LEU A 245 -2.03 -22.91 6.08
N ASN A 246 -1.71 -24.18 6.14
CA ASN A 246 -1.28 -24.87 7.36
C ASN A 246 0.17 -24.52 7.75
N SER A 247 0.74 -25.22 8.72
CA SER A 247 2.13 -25.00 9.17
C SER A 247 3.19 -25.52 8.16
N LEU A 248 2.78 -26.27 7.16
CA LEU A 248 3.63 -26.74 6.07
C LEU A 248 3.56 -25.82 4.83
N GLY A 249 2.69 -24.80 4.86
CA GLY A 249 2.46 -23.92 3.72
C GLY A 249 1.45 -24.47 2.72
N GLU A 250 0.63 -25.44 3.09
CA GLU A 250 -0.35 -26.10 2.23
C GLU A 250 -1.77 -25.68 2.57
N GLY A 251 -2.66 -25.64 1.58
CA GLY A 251 -4.08 -25.29 1.77
C GLY A 251 -4.95 -25.67 0.57
N GLU A 252 -6.22 -25.90 0.81
CA GLU A 252 -7.19 -26.33 -0.18
C GLU A 252 -7.82 -25.15 -0.91
N ALA A 253 -8.20 -25.35 -2.18
CA ALA A 253 -8.84 -24.34 -3.01
C ALA A 253 -10.13 -23.77 -2.38
N SER A 254 -10.93 -24.62 -1.72
CA SER A 254 -12.13 -24.22 -0.99
C SER A 254 -11.84 -23.26 0.17
N THR A 255 -10.85 -23.61 1.01
CA THR A 255 -10.40 -22.78 2.13
C THR A 255 -9.86 -21.41 1.66
N ILE A 256 -9.10 -21.39 0.54
CA ILE A 256 -8.62 -20.16 -0.07
C ILE A 256 -9.80 -19.33 -0.61
N ALA A 257 -10.79 -19.97 -1.25
CA ALA A 257 -11.99 -19.30 -1.74
C ALA A 257 -12.80 -18.65 -0.61
N GLU A 258 -12.96 -19.34 0.53
CA GLU A 258 -13.59 -18.78 1.72
C GLU A 258 -12.82 -17.57 2.25
N GLY A 259 -11.49 -17.66 2.33
CA GLY A 259 -10.60 -16.57 2.72
C GLY A 259 -10.75 -15.34 1.82
N VAL A 260 -10.81 -15.52 0.49
CA VAL A 260 -11.06 -14.44 -0.47
C VAL A 260 -12.40 -13.76 -0.21
N ARG A 261 -13.48 -14.54 -0.05
CA ARG A 261 -14.82 -14.00 0.24
C ARG A 261 -14.86 -13.26 1.57
N TYR A 262 -14.17 -13.80 2.58
CA TYR A 262 -14.03 -13.15 3.89
C TYR A 262 -13.35 -11.78 3.75
N ALA A 263 -12.18 -11.72 3.11
CA ALA A 263 -11.42 -10.49 2.94
C ALA A 263 -12.25 -9.40 2.25
N VAL A 264 -12.99 -9.75 1.19
CA VAL A 264 -13.89 -8.82 0.50
C VAL A 264 -14.98 -8.28 1.43
N LYS A 265 -15.66 -9.17 2.16
CA LYS A 265 -16.77 -8.80 3.06
C LYS A 265 -16.29 -7.95 4.25
N HIS A 266 -15.02 -8.04 4.64
CA HIS A 266 -14.44 -7.30 5.76
C HIS A 266 -13.60 -6.08 5.33
N GLY A 267 -13.75 -5.63 4.07
CA GLY A 267 -13.27 -4.33 3.63
C GLY A 267 -11.85 -4.30 3.08
N ALA A 268 -11.27 -5.43 2.72
CA ALA A 268 -10.02 -5.44 1.97
C ALA A 268 -10.16 -4.67 0.66
N ARG A 269 -9.12 -3.93 0.29
CA ARG A 269 -9.00 -3.26 -1.01
C ARG A 269 -8.03 -3.98 -1.93
N VAL A 270 -7.08 -4.68 -1.34
CA VAL A 270 -6.11 -5.53 -2.02
C VAL A 270 -6.07 -6.87 -1.29
N ILE A 271 -5.98 -7.95 -2.02
CA ILE A 271 -5.74 -9.31 -1.52
C ILE A 271 -4.41 -9.77 -2.10
N ASN A 272 -3.51 -10.22 -1.25
CA ASN A 272 -2.25 -10.86 -1.62
C ASN A 272 -2.36 -12.37 -1.43
N LEU A 273 -2.04 -13.12 -2.48
CA LEU A 273 -1.99 -14.59 -2.55
C LEU A 273 -0.56 -15.02 -2.94
N SER A 274 0.32 -15.09 -1.94
CA SER A 274 1.67 -15.62 -2.11
C SER A 274 1.65 -17.15 -2.05
N LEU A 275 0.92 -17.76 -2.97
CA LEU A 275 0.70 -19.21 -3.08
C LEU A 275 0.41 -19.60 -4.54
N GLU A 276 0.64 -20.84 -4.84
CA GLU A 276 0.42 -21.43 -6.16
C GLU A 276 -0.19 -22.84 -6.06
N PHE A 277 -0.89 -23.25 -7.10
CA PHE A 277 -1.27 -24.65 -7.32
C PHE A 277 -0.32 -25.29 -8.31
N SER A 278 -0.07 -26.59 -8.14
CA SER A 278 0.71 -27.38 -9.11
C SER A 278 0.21 -27.12 -10.55
N LYS A 279 1.13 -27.14 -11.50
CA LYS A 279 0.88 -26.90 -12.94
C LYS A 279 -0.19 -27.81 -13.57
N ILE A 280 -0.49 -28.95 -12.96
CA ILE A 280 -1.53 -29.87 -13.45
C ILE A 280 -2.95 -29.37 -13.15
N VAL A 281 -3.10 -28.42 -12.21
CA VAL A 281 -4.42 -27.87 -11.84
C VAL A 281 -4.93 -26.94 -12.91
N THR A 282 -6.15 -27.21 -13.36
CA THR A 282 -6.86 -26.45 -14.39
C THR A 282 -8.00 -25.61 -13.82
N ALA A 283 -8.59 -24.74 -14.62
CA ALA A 283 -9.77 -23.98 -14.22
C ALA A 283 -10.96 -24.85 -13.81
N ALA A 284 -11.07 -26.04 -14.41
CA ALA A 284 -12.17 -26.96 -14.12
C ALA A 284 -12.03 -27.61 -12.73
N ASP A 285 -10.84 -27.66 -12.17
CA ASP A 285 -10.55 -28.31 -10.89
C ASP A 285 -10.80 -27.37 -9.69
N ILE A 286 -10.85 -26.04 -9.93
CA ILE A 286 -10.98 -25.01 -8.86
C ILE A 286 -12.08 -23.99 -9.14
N PRO A 287 -13.30 -24.41 -9.58
CA PRO A 287 -14.34 -23.48 -9.98
C PRO A 287 -14.78 -22.54 -8.86
N GLU A 288 -14.85 -23.03 -7.62
CA GLU A 288 -15.23 -22.22 -6.45
C GLU A 288 -14.23 -21.10 -6.17
N LEU A 289 -12.92 -21.36 -6.30
CA LEU A 289 -11.89 -20.34 -6.15
C LEU A 289 -12.01 -19.30 -7.27
N LEU A 290 -12.20 -19.71 -8.50
CA LEU A 290 -12.39 -18.78 -9.63
C LEU A 290 -13.62 -17.88 -9.43
N GLU A 291 -14.72 -18.43 -8.89
CA GLU A 291 -15.88 -17.63 -8.50
C GLU A 291 -15.57 -16.63 -7.38
N ALA A 292 -14.78 -17.02 -6.38
CA ALA A 292 -14.37 -16.13 -5.29
C ALA A 292 -13.45 -14.99 -5.82
N LEU A 293 -12.54 -15.28 -6.72
CA LEU A 293 -11.70 -14.27 -7.38
C LEU A 293 -12.54 -13.31 -8.24
N ARG A 294 -13.53 -13.83 -8.96
CA ARG A 294 -14.50 -13.01 -9.70
C ARG A 294 -15.33 -12.13 -8.75
N PHE A 295 -15.76 -12.68 -7.62
CA PHE A 295 -16.49 -11.95 -6.58
C PHE A 295 -15.64 -10.78 -6.05
N ALA A 296 -14.36 -10.99 -5.74
CA ALA A 296 -13.46 -9.94 -5.30
C ALA A 296 -13.39 -8.79 -6.33
N ARG A 297 -13.18 -9.11 -7.60
CA ARG A 297 -13.16 -8.13 -8.68
C ARG A 297 -14.45 -7.31 -8.78
N LEU A 298 -15.59 -7.97 -8.72
CA LEU A 298 -16.90 -7.30 -8.83
C LEU A 298 -17.19 -6.37 -7.65
N HIS A 299 -16.55 -6.60 -6.50
CA HIS A 299 -16.64 -5.74 -5.32
C HIS A 299 -15.51 -4.70 -5.24
N GLY A 300 -14.73 -4.52 -6.32
CA GLY A 300 -13.71 -3.49 -6.40
C GLY A 300 -12.43 -3.82 -5.61
N VAL A 301 -12.17 -5.10 -5.33
CA VAL A 301 -10.98 -5.59 -4.64
C VAL A 301 -9.98 -6.11 -5.67
N LEU A 302 -8.74 -5.62 -5.63
CA LEU A 302 -7.64 -6.13 -6.45
C LEU A 302 -7.09 -7.41 -5.84
N VAL A 303 -6.89 -8.42 -6.66
CA VAL A 303 -6.18 -9.65 -6.26
C VAL A 303 -4.82 -9.68 -6.94
N VAL A 304 -3.77 -9.89 -6.15
CA VAL A 304 -2.37 -10.03 -6.58
C VAL A 304 -1.92 -11.44 -6.19
N ALA A 305 -1.33 -12.17 -7.10
CA ALA A 305 -0.89 -13.54 -6.85
C ALA A 305 0.48 -13.86 -7.45
N ALA A 306 1.22 -14.74 -6.80
CA ALA A 306 2.48 -15.28 -7.22
C ALA A 306 2.31 -16.11 -8.52
N ALA A 307 3.20 -15.91 -9.51
CA ALA A 307 3.12 -16.58 -10.81
C ALA A 307 3.48 -18.07 -10.75
N GLY A 308 4.25 -18.48 -9.72
CA GLY A 308 4.75 -19.83 -9.50
C GLY A 308 6.26 -19.93 -9.59
N ASN A 309 6.82 -21.01 -9.02
CA ASN A 309 8.25 -21.19 -8.81
C ASN A 309 8.81 -22.50 -9.43
N GLU A 310 8.26 -22.91 -10.58
CA GLU A 310 8.61 -24.16 -11.23
C GLU A 310 9.43 -23.97 -12.52
N ALA A 311 9.93 -22.75 -12.78
CA ALA A 311 10.66 -22.37 -14.00
C ALA A 311 9.89 -22.77 -15.28
N GLN A 312 8.59 -22.48 -15.33
CA GLN A 312 7.72 -22.86 -16.44
C GLN A 312 7.27 -21.65 -17.24
N ALA A 313 7.20 -21.81 -18.57
CA ALA A 313 6.58 -20.83 -19.47
C ALA A 313 5.03 -20.87 -19.38
N ALA A 314 4.52 -20.97 -18.16
CA ALA A 314 3.09 -21.03 -17.85
C ALA A 314 2.82 -20.54 -16.43
N ILE A 315 1.90 -19.60 -16.30
CA ILE A 315 1.49 -19.04 -15.00
C ILE A 315 0.66 -20.07 -14.24
N ALA A 316 0.97 -20.27 -12.96
CA ALA A 316 0.19 -21.13 -12.05
C ALA A 316 -1.13 -20.45 -11.61
N TYR A 317 -2.12 -21.25 -11.21
CA TYR A 317 -3.27 -20.70 -10.47
C TYR A 317 -2.86 -20.38 -9.03
N PRO A 318 -3.44 -19.34 -8.41
CA PRO A 318 -4.53 -18.50 -8.87
C PRO A 318 -4.13 -17.32 -9.76
N ALA A 319 -2.83 -17.06 -9.96
CA ALA A 319 -2.36 -15.92 -10.76
C ALA A 319 -2.84 -15.97 -12.22
N ARG A 320 -2.94 -17.17 -12.79
CA ARG A 320 -3.48 -17.39 -14.13
C ARG A 320 -4.95 -16.99 -14.31
N ALA A 321 -5.68 -16.79 -13.22
CA ALA A 321 -7.10 -16.46 -13.28
C ALA A 321 -7.32 -15.06 -13.86
N ARG A 322 -8.38 -14.90 -14.64
CA ARG A 322 -8.72 -13.64 -15.29
C ARG A 322 -8.86 -12.51 -14.28
N ASN A 323 -8.20 -11.39 -14.54
CA ASN A 323 -8.18 -10.17 -13.70
C ASN A 323 -7.51 -10.34 -12.32
N VAL A 324 -6.70 -11.34 -12.15
CA VAL A 324 -5.70 -11.41 -11.09
C VAL A 324 -4.40 -10.81 -11.63
N VAL A 325 -3.67 -10.10 -10.81
CA VAL A 325 -2.32 -9.60 -11.13
C VAL A 325 -1.34 -10.73 -10.93
N ALA A 326 -0.86 -11.31 -12.01
CA ALA A 326 0.17 -12.36 -11.98
C ALA A 326 1.55 -11.71 -11.82
N VAL A 327 2.27 -12.06 -10.78
CA VAL A 327 3.57 -11.48 -10.43
C VAL A 327 4.67 -12.50 -10.51
N GLY A 328 5.61 -12.29 -11.46
CA GLY A 328 6.85 -13.04 -11.55
C GLY A 328 7.94 -12.46 -10.65
N ALA A 329 9.04 -13.17 -10.48
CA ALA A 329 10.16 -12.78 -9.65
C ALA A 329 11.34 -12.25 -10.47
N SER A 330 11.92 -11.12 -10.03
CA SER A 330 13.20 -10.62 -10.54
C SER A 330 14.28 -10.69 -9.47
N THR A 331 15.52 -10.84 -9.92
CA THR A 331 16.72 -10.80 -9.07
C THR A 331 17.17 -9.36 -8.80
N GLU A 332 18.15 -9.19 -7.93
CA GLU A 332 18.76 -7.87 -7.70
C GLU A 332 19.56 -7.33 -8.90
N HIS A 333 19.89 -8.20 -9.85
CA HIS A 333 20.56 -7.84 -11.10
C HIS A 333 19.60 -7.33 -12.17
N GLY A 334 18.26 -7.47 -11.96
CA GLY A 334 17.24 -7.09 -12.92
C GLY A 334 16.95 -8.18 -13.97
N CYS A 335 17.41 -9.38 -13.74
CA CYS A 335 17.08 -10.58 -14.50
C CYS A 335 15.78 -11.22 -13.98
N LEU A 336 15.13 -12.05 -14.79
CA LEU A 336 14.14 -13.01 -14.29
C LEU A 336 14.84 -13.99 -13.34
N ALA A 337 14.22 -14.32 -12.22
CA ALA A 337 14.75 -15.34 -11.34
C ALA A 337 14.62 -16.74 -11.98
N ASP A 338 15.62 -17.61 -11.79
CA ASP A 338 15.72 -18.91 -12.46
C ASP A 338 14.56 -19.88 -12.17
N TYR A 339 13.92 -19.70 -11.02
CA TYR A 339 12.73 -20.46 -10.61
C TYR A 339 11.41 -19.85 -11.09
N SER A 340 11.38 -18.56 -11.49
CA SER A 340 10.13 -17.86 -11.78
C SER A 340 9.38 -18.45 -12.95
N ASN A 341 8.08 -18.71 -12.76
CA ASN A 341 7.22 -18.96 -13.89
C ASN A 341 7.03 -17.66 -14.72
N ASP A 342 6.92 -17.81 -16.02
CA ASP A 342 6.75 -16.74 -17.00
C ASP A 342 5.64 -17.08 -18.01
N GLY A 343 5.57 -16.34 -19.13
CA GLY A 343 4.70 -16.65 -20.26
C GLY A 343 3.47 -15.76 -20.36
N SER A 344 2.59 -16.16 -21.25
CA SER A 344 1.38 -15.40 -21.57
C SER A 344 0.46 -15.23 -20.34
N GLY A 345 0.12 -14.00 -20.04
CA GLY A 345 -0.71 -13.67 -18.87
C GLY A 345 0.06 -13.13 -17.69
N LEU A 346 1.40 -13.16 -17.71
CA LEU A 346 2.21 -12.47 -16.72
C LEU A 346 1.92 -10.98 -16.76
N THR A 347 1.57 -10.40 -15.61
CA THR A 347 1.21 -8.97 -15.58
C THR A 347 2.45 -8.09 -15.51
N LEU A 348 3.39 -8.44 -14.63
CA LEU A 348 4.64 -7.75 -14.38
C LEU A 348 5.50 -8.59 -13.43
N VAL A 349 6.74 -8.18 -13.22
CA VAL A 349 7.63 -8.77 -12.23
C VAL A 349 7.90 -7.82 -11.06
N ALA A 350 8.36 -8.38 -9.95
CA ALA A 350 8.80 -7.65 -8.77
C ALA A 350 10.00 -8.37 -8.12
N PRO A 351 10.74 -7.72 -7.22
CA PRO A 351 11.86 -8.34 -6.53
C PRO A 351 11.44 -9.62 -5.79
N GLY A 352 12.02 -10.73 -6.20
CA GLY A 352 11.82 -12.06 -5.60
C GLY A 352 13.09 -12.69 -5.07
N GLY A 353 14.27 -12.15 -5.44
CA GLY A 353 15.58 -12.67 -5.05
C GLY A 353 16.04 -13.88 -5.85
N GLY A 354 17.17 -14.45 -5.46
CA GLY A 354 17.70 -15.69 -6.03
C GLY A 354 18.63 -15.52 -7.22
N ALA A 355 18.88 -16.62 -7.92
CA ALA A 355 19.79 -16.68 -9.06
C ALA A 355 19.13 -16.19 -10.36
N ASP A 356 19.96 -15.74 -11.28
CA ASP A 356 19.52 -15.28 -12.59
C ASP A 356 19.14 -16.47 -13.49
N ALA A 357 18.04 -16.33 -14.20
CA ALA A 357 17.66 -17.27 -15.26
C ALA A 357 18.67 -17.25 -16.40
N ASN A 358 18.84 -18.38 -17.07
CA ASN A 358 19.71 -18.48 -18.25
C ASN A 358 18.97 -17.95 -19.49
N LEU A 359 18.99 -16.63 -19.67
CA LEU A 359 18.31 -15.94 -20.76
C LEU A 359 19.35 -15.33 -21.71
N ALA A 360 19.61 -16.03 -22.81
CA ALA A 360 20.57 -15.59 -23.81
C ALA A 360 20.14 -14.24 -24.43
N GLY A 361 21.04 -13.26 -24.40
CA GLY A 361 20.80 -11.92 -24.96
C GLY A 361 20.13 -10.92 -24.03
N ASP A 362 19.74 -11.29 -22.81
CA ASP A 362 19.32 -10.33 -21.79
C ASP A 362 20.57 -9.78 -21.07
N PRO A 363 20.83 -8.46 -21.17
CA PRO A 363 22.04 -7.86 -20.60
C PRO A 363 22.11 -7.88 -19.07
N ASN A 364 20.97 -8.13 -18.41
CA ASN A 364 20.86 -8.18 -16.95
C ASN A 364 21.06 -9.59 -16.38
N CYS A 365 21.10 -10.61 -17.25
CA CYS A 365 21.13 -12.01 -16.82
C CYS A 365 22.55 -12.61 -16.93
N ASN A 366 23.02 -13.20 -15.84
CA ASN A 366 24.28 -13.91 -15.78
C ASN A 366 24.12 -15.18 -14.92
N ALA A 367 23.57 -16.24 -15.52
CA ALA A 367 23.30 -17.50 -14.84
C ALA A 367 24.54 -18.21 -14.29
N GLU A 368 25.74 -17.89 -14.80
CA GLU A 368 27.01 -18.44 -14.30
C GLU A 368 27.67 -17.53 -13.23
N GLY A 369 27.07 -16.37 -12.99
CA GLY A 369 27.51 -15.41 -11.98
C GLY A 369 27.11 -15.80 -10.56
N PRO A 370 27.50 -15.00 -9.57
CA PRO A 370 27.00 -15.18 -8.22
C PRO A 370 25.49 -14.96 -8.20
N ALA A 371 24.75 -15.76 -7.43
CA ALA A 371 23.33 -15.54 -7.22
C ALA A 371 23.09 -14.15 -6.61
N GLY A 372 21.98 -13.53 -7.01
CA GLY A 372 21.49 -12.34 -6.38
C GLY A 372 21.09 -12.60 -4.91
N ARG A 373 20.99 -11.53 -4.12
CA ARG A 373 20.58 -11.65 -2.72
C ARG A 373 19.10 -12.05 -2.61
N ASP A 374 18.80 -12.76 -1.51
CA ASP A 374 17.44 -12.99 -1.07
C ASP A 374 16.68 -11.68 -0.79
N VAL A 375 15.38 -11.78 -0.64
CA VAL A 375 14.58 -10.71 -0.01
C VAL A 375 14.60 -10.90 1.49
N PHE A 376 14.76 -9.82 2.25
CA PHE A 376 14.83 -9.87 3.71
C PHE A 376 13.64 -9.17 4.35
N GLN A 377 13.06 -9.82 5.38
CA GLN A 377 12.05 -9.25 6.27
C GLN A 377 12.17 -9.89 7.66
N VAL A 378 11.59 -9.25 8.67
CA VAL A 378 11.58 -9.82 10.03
C VAL A 378 10.51 -10.90 10.12
N THR A 379 10.96 -12.16 10.25
CA THR A 379 10.10 -13.32 10.42
C THR A 379 10.69 -14.31 11.43
N PHE A 380 10.20 -15.54 11.48
CA PHE A 380 10.70 -16.55 12.41
C PHE A 380 12.11 -17.02 12.05
N THR A 381 12.95 -17.17 13.08
CA THR A 381 14.22 -17.88 12.99
C THR A 381 14.05 -19.31 13.52
N GLY A 382 14.11 -20.30 12.62
CA GLY A 382 13.80 -21.69 12.92
C GLY A 382 12.32 -21.93 13.17
N SER A 383 11.96 -23.03 13.83
CA SER A 383 10.58 -23.52 13.98
C SER A 383 9.76 -22.85 15.11
N SER A 384 10.32 -21.86 15.82
CA SER A 384 9.65 -21.28 16.97
C SER A 384 8.90 -19.98 16.61
N PRO A 385 7.58 -19.89 16.86
CA PRO A 385 6.79 -18.68 16.64
C PRO A 385 7.05 -17.57 17.66
N ARG A 386 8.21 -17.61 18.31
CA ARG A 386 8.64 -16.69 19.39
C ARG A 386 10.00 -16.07 19.11
N ARG A 387 10.75 -16.59 18.14
CA ARG A 387 12.08 -16.10 17.77
C ARG A 387 11.99 -15.42 16.42
N PHE A 388 12.37 -14.17 16.38
CA PHE A 388 12.33 -13.34 15.20
C PHE A 388 13.74 -12.89 14.81
N GLY A 389 13.95 -12.69 13.54
CA GLY A 389 15.16 -12.20 12.92
C GLY A 389 14.96 -12.02 11.42
N MET A 390 16.02 -11.86 10.70
CA MET A 390 16.04 -11.67 9.25
C MET A 390 16.73 -12.86 8.58
N PRO A 391 16.09 -14.05 8.55
CA PRO A 391 16.71 -15.24 7.97
C PRO A 391 16.91 -15.10 6.46
N SER A 392 17.96 -15.71 5.94
CA SER A 392 18.17 -15.95 4.51
C SER A 392 17.28 -17.10 3.98
N GLY A 393 17.30 -17.33 2.68
CA GLY A 393 16.55 -18.39 2.01
C GLY A 393 15.11 -18.00 1.67
N TYR A 394 14.77 -16.71 1.74
CA TYR A 394 13.49 -16.21 1.27
C TYR A 394 13.63 -15.64 -0.14
N GLU A 395 13.43 -16.52 -1.10
CA GLU A 395 13.32 -16.21 -2.52
C GLU A 395 12.03 -16.81 -3.08
N GLY A 396 11.48 -16.26 -4.14
CA GLY A 396 10.25 -16.77 -4.75
C GLY A 396 9.33 -15.68 -5.31
N THR A 397 8.43 -16.09 -6.18
CA THR A 397 7.31 -15.24 -6.61
C THR A 397 6.38 -14.88 -5.45
N SER A 398 6.42 -15.66 -4.36
CA SER A 398 5.78 -15.37 -3.08
C SER A 398 6.34 -14.12 -2.41
N MET A 399 7.63 -13.79 -2.60
CA MET A 399 8.28 -12.58 -2.10
C MET A 399 8.05 -11.41 -3.05
N ALA A 400 7.86 -11.68 -4.34
CA ALA A 400 7.58 -10.68 -5.37
C ALA A 400 6.14 -10.11 -5.25
N ALA A 401 5.14 -10.95 -5.07
CA ALA A 401 3.73 -10.55 -5.02
C ALA A 401 3.42 -9.45 -3.99
N PRO A 402 3.92 -9.48 -2.74
CA PRO A 402 3.62 -8.45 -1.75
C PRO A 402 4.17 -7.06 -2.12
N HIS A 403 5.23 -6.94 -2.92
CA HIS A 403 5.69 -5.66 -3.45
C HIS A 403 4.62 -5.00 -4.33
N VAL A 404 3.98 -5.80 -5.18
CA VAL A 404 2.91 -5.32 -6.06
C VAL A 404 1.64 -5.00 -5.27
N ALA A 405 1.29 -5.84 -4.30
CA ALA A 405 0.15 -5.59 -3.41
C ALA A 405 0.34 -4.29 -2.60
N ALA A 406 1.53 -4.06 -2.06
CA ALA A 406 1.88 -2.84 -1.35
C ALA A 406 1.90 -1.62 -2.29
N THR A 407 2.46 -1.75 -3.50
CA THR A 407 2.42 -0.68 -4.52
C THR A 407 0.98 -0.30 -4.86
N ALA A 408 0.09 -1.29 -5.02
CA ALA A 408 -1.34 -1.02 -5.25
C ALA A 408 -1.98 -0.28 -4.06
N ALA A 409 -1.63 -0.63 -2.82
CA ALA A 409 -2.07 0.10 -1.63
C ALA A 409 -1.58 1.56 -1.63
N LEU A 410 -0.33 1.81 -2.03
CA LEU A 410 0.21 3.17 -2.17
C LEU A 410 -0.52 3.96 -3.27
N ILE A 411 -0.83 3.34 -4.43
CA ILE A 411 -1.63 3.97 -5.51
C ILE A 411 -3.02 4.38 -4.99
N ILE A 412 -3.70 3.49 -4.26
CA ILE A 412 -5.01 3.78 -3.68
C ILE A 412 -4.92 4.95 -2.71
N ALA A 413 -3.94 4.92 -1.80
CA ALA A 413 -3.75 5.93 -0.76
C ALA A 413 -3.36 7.30 -1.34
N SER A 414 -2.54 7.34 -2.40
CA SER A 414 -2.16 8.59 -3.06
C SER A 414 -3.33 9.32 -3.69
N GLY A 415 -4.41 8.60 -4.01
CA GLY A 415 -5.55 9.17 -4.73
C GLY A 415 -5.25 9.56 -6.18
N VAL A 416 -4.09 9.16 -6.73
CA VAL A 416 -3.67 9.51 -8.11
C VAL A 416 -4.67 9.03 -9.17
N LEU A 417 -5.42 7.96 -8.89
CA LEU A 417 -6.51 7.43 -9.72
C LEU A 417 -7.91 7.82 -9.21
N GLY A 418 -8.00 8.80 -8.29
CA GLY A 418 -9.23 9.13 -7.61
C GLY A 418 -9.45 8.35 -6.31
N ARG A 419 -10.57 8.61 -5.63
CA ARG A 419 -10.84 8.11 -4.27
C ARG A 419 -11.10 6.60 -4.20
N ARG A 420 -11.64 6.00 -5.26
CA ARG A 420 -12.03 4.58 -5.31
C ARG A 420 -11.69 3.98 -6.68
N PRO A 421 -10.40 3.80 -6.99
CA PRO A 421 -10.01 3.19 -8.25
C PRO A 421 -10.53 1.74 -8.33
N THR A 422 -10.93 1.35 -9.52
CA THR A 422 -11.32 -0.04 -9.81
C THR A 422 -10.08 -0.94 -9.96
N PRO A 423 -10.21 -2.27 -9.80
CA PRO A 423 -9.10 -3.19 -10.08
C PRO A 423 -8.50 -3.02 -11.48
N ALA A 424 -9.33 -2.76 -12.49
CA ALA A 424 -8.86 -2.54 -13.86
C ALA A 424 -7.97 -1.28 -13.98
N GLN A 425 -8.35 -0.18 -13.31
CA GLN A 425 -7.53 1.03 -13.28
C GLN A 425 -6.20 0.82 -12.55
N LEU A 426 -6.22 0.05 -11.44
CA LEU A 426 -5.00 -0.30 -10.70
C LEU A 426 -4.06 -1.16 -11.56
N ILE A 427 -4.58 -2.19 -12.23
CA ILE A 427 -3.80 -3.03 -13.17
C ILE A 427 -3.22 -2.20 -14.30
N ALA A 428 -4.03 -1.35 -14.92
CA ALA A 428 -3.57 -0.48 -16.00
C ALA A 428 -2.44 0.46 -15.54
N ARG A 429 -2.56 1.04 -14.34
CA ARG A 429 -1.53 1.91 -13.76
C ARG A 429 -0.25 1.15 -13.46
N LEU A 430 -0.33 -0.01 -12.80
CA LEU A 430 0.81 -0.87 -12.51
C LEU A 430 1.58 -1.23 -13.79
N ARG A 431 0.87 -1.66 -14.83
CA ARG A 431 1.49 -1.99 -16.13
C ARG A 431 2.11 -0.79 -16.81
N ALA A 432 1.40 0.34 -16.85
CA ALA A 432 1.85 1.55 -17.58
C ALA A 432 3.04 2.25 -16.92
N THR A 433 3.29 1.99 -15.63
CA THR A 433 4.39 2.61 -14.88
C THR A 433 5.53 1.63 -14.57
N ALA A 434 5.41 0.37 -14.97
CA ALA A 434 6.47 -0.61 -14.81
C ALA A 434 7.69 -0.24 -15.66
N ARG A 435 8.89 -0.48 -15.12
CA ARG A 435 10.16 -0.28 -15.82
C ARG A 435 10.44 -1.48 -16.71
N LYS A 436 10.70 -1.22 -17.99
CA LYS A 436 11.08 -2.30 -18.92
C LYS A 436 12.39 -2.95 -18.48
N LEU A 437 12.42 -4.27 -18.51
CA LEU A 437 13.61 -5.11 -18.32
C LEU A 437 13.94 -5.83 -19.61
N GLY A 438 15.14 -6.42 -19.66
CA GLY A 438 15.63 -7.17 -20.83
C GLY A 438 16.01 -6.29 -22.02
N GLY A 439 16.69 -6.88 -22.99
CA GLY A 439 17.21 -6.17 -24.17
C GLY A 439 16.16 -5.71 -25.19
N GLY A 440 14.91 -6.10 -25.06
CA GLY A 440 13.83 -5.77 -26.00
C GLY A 440 12.46 -5.65 -25.37
N GLY A 441 12.35 -5.78 -24.03
CA GLY A 441 11.09 -5.71 -23.32
C GLY A 441 10.18 -6.90 -23.62
N ASP A 442 10.71 -8.13 -23.55
CA ASP A 442 9.94 -9.35 -23.77
C ASP A 442 8.82 -9.47 -22.73
N GLU A 443 7.59 -9.22 -23.18
CA GLU A 443 6.41 -9.29 -22.32
C GLU A 443 6.07 -10.72 -21.87
N SER A 444 6.63 -11.76 -22.50
CA SER A 444 6.45 -13.14 -22.05
C SER A 444 7.28 -13.42 -20.80
N LEU A 445 8.49 -12.86 -20.70
CA LEU A 445 9.42 -13.04 -19.58
C LEU A 445 9.14 -12.10 -18.42
N TYR A 446 8.80 -10.83 -18.72
CA TYR A 446 8.71 -9.78 -17.71
C TYR A 446 7.32 -9.13 -17.60
N GLY A 447 6.36 -9.55 -18.39
CA GLY A 447 5.08 -8.87 -18.49
C GLY A 447 5.28 -7.40 -18.89
N ALA A 448 4.68 -6.49 -18.15
CA ALA A 448 4.89 -5.06 -18.38
C ALA A 448 6.28 -4.56 -17.95
N GLY A 449 7.05 -5.36 -17.21
CA GLY A 449 8.35 -5.02 -16.65
C GLY A 449 8.37 -5.05 -15.12
N LEU A 450 9.39 -4.47 -14.50
CA LEU A 450 9.56 -4.38 -13.05
C LEU A 450 8.65 -3.32 -12.44
N VAL A 451 7.91 -3.67 -11.40
CA VAL A 451 7.06 -2.73 -10.68
C VAL A 451 7.85 -1.52 -10.17
N ASP A 452 7.32 -0.32 -10.37
CA ASP A 452 7.90 0.94 -9.91
C ASP A 452 6.89 1.71 -9.05
N ALA A 453 7.05 1.62 -7.74
CA ALA A 453 6.14 2.26 -6.81
C ALA A 453 6.21 3.81 -6.89
N ALA A 454 7.38 4.36 -7.22
CA ALA A 454 7.54 5.80 -7.39
C ALA A 454 6.76 6.31 -8.61
N ALA A 455 6.95 5.69 -9.77
CA ALA A 455 6.22 6.03 -10.98
C ALA A 455 4.71 5.79 -10.83
N ALA A 456 4.33 4.69 -10.14
CA ALA A 456 2.94 4.35 -9.91
C ALA A 456 2.19 5.34 -9.01
N THR A 457 2.88 6.00 -8.09
CA THR A 457 2.31 7.00 -7.17
C THR A 457 2.52 8.45 -7.62
N ALA A 458 3.32 8.67 -8.68
CA ALA A 458 3.60 10.01 -9.18
C ALA A 458 2.33 10.70 -9.73
N PRO A 459 2.11 11.98 -9.43
CA PRO A 459 1.04 12.75 -10.04
C PRO A 459 1.28 12.96 -11.56
N GLY A 460 0.22 13.03 -12.35
CA GLY A 460 0.28 13.31 -13.78
C GLY A 460 0.74 12.17 -14.70
N GLY A 461 0.98 10.99 -14.19
CA GLY A 461 1.29 9.81 -15.01
C GLY A 461 0.04 9.16 -15.64
N PRO A 462 0.20 8.04 -16.38
CA PRO A 462 -0.89 7.35 -17.08
C PRO A 462 -2.10 7.08 -16.19
N GLY A 463 -3.30 7.49 -16.62
CA GLY A 463 -4.55 7.32 -15.88
C GLY A 463 -4.74 8.22 -14.67
N ALA A 464 -3.80 9.13 -14.37
CA ALA A 464 -3.96 10.06 -13.26
C ALA A 464 -5.14 11.00 -13.50
N VAL A 465 -5.94 11.23 -12.45
CA VAL A 465 -7.00 12.22 -12.49
C VAL A 465 -6.42 13.61 -12.19
N PRO A 466 -6.90 14.69 -12.87
CA PRO A 466 -6.51 16.05 -12.52
C PRO A 466 -6.87 16.37 -11.07
N ARG A 467 -5.95 16.95 -10.33
CA ARG A 467 -6.14 17.39 -8.95
C ARG A 467 -6.74 18.78 -8.83
#